data_46795e4fb30bff78b8a897655bab19ef
#
_entry.id   46795e4fb30bff78b8a897655bab19ef
#
_cell.length_a   1.000
_cell.length_b   1.000
_cell.length_c   1.000
_cell.angle_alpha   90.00
_cell.angle_beta   90.00
_cell.angle_gamma   90.00
#
_symmetry.space_group_name_H-M   'P 1'
#
loop_
_entity.id
_entity.type
_entity.pdbx_description
1 polymer ?
#
loop_
_entity_poly.entity_id
_entity_poly.type
_entity_poly.pdbx_seq_one_letter_code
_entity_poly.pdbx_strand_id
1 'polypeptide(L)'
;TNLMVDINQRWSVAEAISIGSRIEDLGLGWLEDPTRCDDYQGLAKIADALATPICAGEYLYGIEPHRQTVTHHSIDIVMIDLLRVGGVTQWMKVAGMAEAFSKPVASHLLPEIHVHLIAAAPNGLVVEYMPWTWRLFDDPPIPANGEMTVPAGLGLGLKFAPGLFEKYGIR
;
A
#
# COMPACT_ATOMS: atom_id res chain seq x y z
N THR A 1 12.80 -12.13 -9.16
CA THR A 1 12.51 -10.78 -8.66
C THR A 1 11.29 -10.28 -9.39
N ASN A 2 10.25 -9.87 -8.68
CA ASN A 2 9.11 -9.20 -9.28
C ASN A 2 9.44 -7.70 -9.43
N LEU A 3 9.18 -7.17 -10.60
CA LEU A 3 9.30 -5.73 -10.87
C LEU A 3 7.91 -5.11 -10.74
N MET A 4 7.80 -4.02 -10.00
CA MET A 4 6.62 -3.17 -9.93
C MET A 4 7.00 -1.79 -10.44
N VAL A 5 6.02 -1.07 -11.00
CA VAL A 5 6.25 0.27 -11.55
C VAL A 5 5.21 1.21 -10.97
N ASP A 6 5.68 2.27 -10.31
CA ASP A 6 4.83 3.32 -9.75
C ASP A 6 4.86 4.57 -10.67
N ILE A 7 3.69 5.03 -11.04
CA ILE A 7 3.47 6.20 -11.90
C ILE A 7 3.11 7.45 -11.09
N ASN A 8 2.74 7.28 -9.83
CA ASN A 8 2.39 8.39 -8.94
C ASN A 8 1.39 9.36 -9.58
N GLN A 9 0.33 8.84 -10.19
CA GLN A 9 -0.80 9.56 -10.78
C GLN A 9 -0.42 10.49 -11.96
N ARG A 10 0.67 10.22 -12.68
CA ARG A 10 1.19 11.13 -13.70
C ARG A 10 0.60 10.92 -15.10
N TRP A 11 -0.01 9.77 -15.36
CA TRP A 11 -0.57 9.50 -16.67
C TRP A 11 -2.07 9.82 -16.74
N SER A 12 -2.51 10.21 -17.91
CA SER A 12 -3.93 10.13 -18.29
C SER A 12 -4.34 8.68 -18.47
N VAL A 13 -5.64 8.40 -18.45
CA VAL A 13 -6.17 7.04 -18.71
C VAL A 13 -5.68 6.49 -20.04
N ALA A 14 -5.66 7.32 -21.08
CA ALA A 14 -5.20 6.93 -22.42
C ALA A 14 -3.70 6.58 -22.45
N GLU A 15 -2.88 7.38 -21.79
CA GLU A 15 -1.45 7.11 -21.65
C GLU A 15 -1.20 5.85 -20.84
N ALA A 16 -1.91 5.65 -19.73
CA ALA A 16 -1.79 4.46 -18.88
C ALA A 16 -2.06 3.19 -19.68
N ILE A 17 -3.14 3.15 -20.48
CA ILE A 17 -3.45 2.02 -21.34
C ILE A 17 -2.40 1.85 -22.43
N SER A 18 -2.04 2.94 -23.14
CA SER A 18 -1.10 2.88 -24.26
C SER A 18 0.32 2.50 -23.84
N ILE A 19 0.81 3.04 -22.73
CA ILE A 19 2.16 2.74 -22.24
C ILE A 19 2.15 1.40 -21.52
N GLY A 20 1.14 1.14 -20.67
CA GLY A 20 0.96 -0.10 -19.95
C GLY A 20 1.00 -1.31 -20.88
N SER A 21 0.21 -1.31 -21.95
CA SER A 21 0.21 -2.38 -22.95
C SER A 21 1.57 -2.64 -23.62
N ARG A 22 2.41 -1.62 -23.73
CA ARG A 22 3.74 -1.76 -24.33
C ARG A 22 4.79 -2.35 -23.39
N ILE A 23 4.52 -2.36 -22.11
CA ILE A 23 5.44 -2.87 -21.07
C ILE A 23 4.93 -4.15 -20.41
N GLU A 24 3.78 -4.70 -20.83
CA GLU A 24 3.22 -5.95 -20.29
C GLU A 24 4.17 -7.14 -20.44
N ASP A 25 4.93 -7.20 -21.54
CA ASP A 25 5.92 -8.25 -21.79
C ASP A 25 7.05 -8.31 -20.74
N LEU A 26 7.18 -7.25 -19.93
CA LEU A 26 8.13 -7.25 -18.80
C LEU A 26 7.67 -8.11 -17.62
N GLY A 27 6.41 -8.57 -17.60
CA GLY A 27 5.86 -9.41 -16.54
C GLY A 27 5.82 -8.67 -15.19
N LEU A 28 5.29 -7.46 -15.18
CA LEU A 28 5.20 -6.64 -13.97
C LEU A 28 4.30 -7.29 -12.92
N GLY A 29 4.72 -7.21 -11.65
CA GLY A 29 3.89 -7.63 -10.52
C GLY A 29 2.64 -6.75 -10.38
N TRP A 30 2.77 -5.43 -10.58
CA TRP A 30 1.68 -4.47 -10.73
C TRP A 30 2.15 -3.17 -11.37
N LEU A 31 1.19 -2.41 -11.86
CA LEU A 31 1.31 -1.00 -12.22
C LEU A 31 0.61 -0.17 -11.14
N GLU A 32 1.37 0.69 -10.45
CA GLU A 32 0.89 1.45 -9.29
C GLU A 32 0.46 2.84 -9.68
N ASP A 33 -0.66 3.29 -9.12
CA ASP A 33 -1.24 4.62 -9.26
C ASP A 33 -1.10 5.21 -10.68
N PRO A 34 -1.58 4.51 -11.72
CA PRO A 34 -1.34 4.93 -13.11
C PRO A 34 -1.97 6.29 -13.45
N THR A 35 -3.13 6.61 -12.84
CA THR A 35 -3.86 7.87 -13.03
C THR A 35 -4.36 8.41 -11.69
N ARG A 36 -5.11 9.50 -11.72
CA ARG A 36 -5.62 10.16 -10.50
C ARG A 36 -6.39 9.18 -9.61
N CYS A 37 -6.11 9.20 -8.32
CA CYS A 37 -6.70 8.30 -7.32
C CYS A 37 -8.22 8.47 -7.16
N ASP A 38 -8.78 9.61 -7.56
CA ASP A 38 -10.22 9.94 -7.49
C ASP A 38 -10.97 9.64 -8.82
N ASP A 39 -10.26 9.22 -9.86
CA ASP A 39 -10.87 8.79 -11.13
C ASP A 39 -11.15 7.26 -11.11
N TYR A 40 -12.13 6.85 -10.31
CA TYR A 40 -12.48 5.44 -10.16
C TYR A 40 -12.88 4.77 -11.49
N GLN A 41 -13.56 5.51 -12.37
CA GLN A 41 -13.95 5.00 -13.69
C GLN A 41 -12.75 4.91 -14.65
N GLY A 42 -11.84 5.85 -14.55
CA GLY A 42 -10.59 5.81 -15.32
C GLY A 42 -9.70 4.66 -14.90
N LEU A 43 -9.53 4.45 -13.60
CA LEU A 43 -8.81 3.29 -13.05
C LEU A 43 -9.45 1.97 -13.48
N ALA A 44 -10.79 1.85 -13.44
CA ALA A 44 -11.49 0.66 -13.91
C ALA A 44 -11.22 0.37 -15.40
N LYS A 45 -11.23 1.40 -16.24
CA LYS A 45 -10.91 1.24 -17.69
C LYS A 45 -9.46 0.78 -17.89
N ILE A 46 -8.52 1.25 -17.06
CA ILE A 46 -7.13 0.80 -17.14
C ILE A 46 -7.03 -0.66 -16.72
N ALA A 47 -7.66 -1.04 -15.59
CA ALA A 47 -7.68 -2.42 -15.09
C ALA A 47 -8.33 -3.40 -16.09
N ASP A 48 -9.40 -2.99 -16.75
CA ASP A 48 -10.06 -3.81 -17.79
C ASP A 48 -9.21 -3.96 -19.07
N ALA A 49 -8.36 -2.98 -19.37
CA ALA A 49 -7.58 -2.94 -20.61
C ALA A 49 -6.21 -3.63 -20.50
N LEU A 50 -5.67 -3.78 -19.30
CA LEU A 50 -4.33 -4.32 -19.06
C LEU A 50 -4.40 -5.68 -18.38
N ALA A 51 -3.50 -6.61 -18.78
CA ALA A 51 -3.29 -7.86 -18.07
C ALA A 51 -2.42 -7.67 -16.80
N THR A 52 -1.61 -6.60 -16.74
CA THR A 52 -0.84 -6.22 -15.56
C THR A 52 -1.80 -5.75 -14.45
N PRO A 53 -1.74 -6.33 -13.24
CA PRO A 53 -2.57 -5.88 -12.12
C PRO A 53 -2.39 -4.41 -11.79
N ILE A 54 -3.47 -3.72 -11.45
CA ILE A 54 -3.44 -2.33 -11.00
C ILE A 54 -3.43 -2.29 -9.47
N CYS A 55 -2.43 -1.65 -8.90
CA CYS A 55 -2.31 -1.36 -7.49
C CYS A 55 -2.54 0.13 -7.25
N ALA A 56 -3.43 0.50 -6.33
CA ALA A 56 -3.62 1.89 -5.94
C ALA A 56 -4.32 1.99 -4.58
N GLY A 57 -4.30 3.19 -4.00
CA GLY A 57 -5.03 3.48 -2.76
C GLY A 57 -4.24 4.26 -1.73
N GLU A 58 -2.94 4.41 -1.89
CA GLU A 58 -2.11 5.13 -0.93
C GLU A 58 -2.58 6.57 -0.69
N TYR A 59 -3.13 7.23 -1.70
CA TYR A 59 -3.64 8.61 -1.63
C TYR A 59 -5.05 8.74 -1.06
N LEU A 60 -5.70 7.64 -0.71
CA LEU A 60 -7.09 7.65 -0.24
C LEU A 60 -7.18 7.91 1.27
N TYR A 61 -8.04 8.85 1.65
CA TYR A 61 -8.28 9.21 3.06
C TYR A 61 -9.57 8.59 3.57
N GLY A 62 -9.47 7.82 4.67
CA GLY A 62 -10.62 7.15 5.28
C GLY A 62 -11.12 5.93 4.49
N ILE A 63 -12.28 5.38 4.88
CA ILE A 63 -12.81 4.13 4.32
C ILE A 63 -13.56 4.35 3.00
N GLU A 64 -14.32 5.45 2.89
CA GLU A 64 -15.27 5.64 1.79
C GLU A 64 -14.60 5.65 0.40
N PRO A 65 -13.46 6.34 0.17
CA PRO A 65 -12.77 6.25 -1.11
C PRO A 65 -12.31 4.82 -1.44
N HIS A 66 -11.82 4.05 -0.46
CA HIS A 66 -11.47 2.64 -0.67
C HIS A 66 -12.72 1.80 -1.05
N ARG A 67 -13.88 2.08 -0.45
CA ARG A 67 -15.12 1.43 -0.86
C ARG A 67 -15.44 1.71 -2.33
N GLN A 68 -15.24 2.95 -2.78
CA GLN A 68 -15.44 3.30 -4.20
C GLN A 68 -14.52 2.50 -5.12
N THR A 69 -13.23 2.36 -4.77
CA THR A 69 -12.30 1.60 -5.62
C THR A 69 -12.71 0.13 -5.77
N VAL A 70 -13.09 -0.53 -4.68
CA VAL A 70 -13.46 -1.95 -4.75
C VAL A 70 -14.82 -2.16 -5.41
N THR A 71 -15.81 -1.29 -5.18
CA THR A 71 -17.14 -1.40 -5.78
C THR A 71 -17.16 -1.08 -7.28
N HIS A 72 -16.28 -0.22 -7.77
CA HIS A 72 -16.13 0.08 -9.19
C HIS A 72 -15.17 -0.88 -9.91
N HIS A 73 -14.59 -1.86 -9.21
CA HIS A 73 -13.55 -2.74 -9.76
C HIS A 73 -12.35 -1.96 -10.33
N SER A 74 -12.02 -0.83 -9.70
CA SER A 74 -11.04 0.13 -10.22
C SER A 74 -9.60 -0.36 -10.08
N ILE A 75 -9.35 -1.31 -9.20
CA ILE A 75 -8.00 -1.81 -8.85
C ILE A 75 -8.04 -3.30 -8.55
N ASP A 76 -6.89 -3.96 -8.69
CA ASP A 76 -6.72 -5.38 -8.39
C ASP A 76 -6.10 -5.61 -7.03
N ILE A 77 -5.23 -4.69 -6.59
CA ILE A 77 -4.56 -4.71 -5.30
C ILE A 77 -4.86 -3.40 -4.57
N VAL A 78 -5.35 -3.50 -3.34
CA VAL A 78 -5.68 -2.33 -2.52
C VAL A 78 -4.45 -1.95 -1.70
N MET A 79 -3.80 -0.84 -2.04
CA MET A 79 -2.71 -0.28 -1.23
C MET A 79 -3.27 0.63 -0.14
N ILE A 80 -2.87 0.40 1.12
CA ILE A 80 -3.44 1.12 2.25
C ILE A 80 -2.35 1.85 3.02
N ASP A 81 -2.46 3.19 3.06
CA ASP A 81 -1.63 4.02 3.95
C ASP A 81 -2.26 4.11 5.34
N LEU A 82 -1.49 3.79 6.37
CA LEU A 82 -1.97 3.75 7.76
C LEU A 82 -2.44 5.11 8.28
N LEU A 83 -1.74 6.18 7.92
CA LEU A 83 -2.04 7.52 8.42
C LEU A 83 -3.23 8.13 7.67
N ARG A 84 -3.24 7.99 6.36
CA ARG A 84 -4.31 8.52 5.49
C ARG A 84 -5.64 7.82 5.72
N VAL A 85 -5.63 6.51 5.90
CA VAL A 85 -6.86 5.75 6.20
C VAL A 85 -7.43 6.05 7.60
N GLY A 86 -6.61 6.56 8.53
CA GLY A 86 -7.03 6.95 9.88
C GLY A 86 -6.66 5.96 10.98
N GLY A 87 -5.57 5.21 10.81
CA GLY A 87 -4.99 4.33 11.83
C GLY A 87 -5.39 2.87 11.70
N VAL A 88 -4.89 2.04 12.63
CA VAL A 88 -5.01 0.57 12.64
C VAL A 88 -6.44 0.09 12.46
N THR A 89 -7.38 0.66 13.23
CA THR A 89 -8.79 0.21 13.18
C THR A 89 -9.42 0.42 11.81
N GLN A 90 -9.13 1.54 11.16
CA GLN A 90 -9.66 1.83 9.83
C GLN A 90 -8.97 0.97 8.77
N TRP A 91 -7.65 0.78 8.89
CA TRP A 91 -6.87 -0.07 8.02
C TRP A 91 -7.43 -1.50 7.98
N MET A 92 -7.69 -2.11 9.15
CA MET A 92 -8.26 -3.45 9.25
C MET A 92 -9.67 -3.55 8.67
N LYS A 93 -10.49 -2.48 8.77
CA LYS A 93 -11.81 -2.44 8.13
C LYS A 93 -11.70 -2.43 6.60
N VAL A 94 -10.75 -1.65 6.06
CA VAL A 94 -10.48 -1.63 4.61
C VAL A 94 -9.95 -2.98 4.15
N ALA A 95 -9.03 -3.60 4.87
CA ALA A 95 -8.53 -4.93 4.54
C ALA A 95 -9.65 -5.99 4.51
N GLY A 96 -10.53 -6.02 5.52
CA GLY A 96 -11.68 -6.92 5.55
C GLY A 96 -12.71 -6.62 4.44
N MET A 97 -12.90 -5.34 4.08
CA MET A 97 -13.72 -4.98 2.93
C MET A 97 -13.09 -5.48 1.64
N ALA A 98 -11.80 -5.27 1.42
CA ALA A 98 -11.08 -5.77 0.24
C ALA A 98 -11.14 -7.30 0.14
N GLU A 99 -11.02 -8.01 1.27
CA GLU A 99 -11.18 -9.47 1.34
C GLU A 99 -12.56 -9.92 0.83
N ALA A 100 -13.63 -9.23 1.23
CA ALA A 100 -14.98 -9.53 0.77
C ALA A 100 -15.15 -9.38 -0.76
N PHE A 101 -14.30 -8.59 -1.41
CA PHE A 101 -14.22 -8.44 -2.86
C PHE A 101 -13.10 -9.28 -3.50
N SER A 102 -12.51 -10.22 -2.75
CA SER A 102 -11.39 -11.07 -3.20
C SER A 102 -10.18 -10.27 -3.68
N LYS A 103 -9.94 -9.09 -3.10
CA LYS A 103 -8.80 -8.24 -3.42
C LYS A 103 -7.71 -8.39 -2.34
N PRO A 104 -6.45 -8.64 -2.73
CA PRO A 104 -5.32 -8.58 -1.80
C PRO A 104 -5.03 -7.14 -1.37
N VAL A 105 -4.36 -7.01 -0.23
CA VAL A 105 -3.93 -5.71 0.30
C VAL A 105 -2.41 -5.62 0.38
N ALA A 106 -1.86 -4.47 0.01
CA ALA A 106 -0.47 -4.08 0.19
C ALA A 106 -0.38 -2.89 1.15
N SER A 107 0.76 -2.70 1.76
CA SER A 107 0.99 -1.53 2.61
C SER A 107 1.66 -0.40 1.86
N HIS A 108 1.40 0.83 2.29
CA HIS A 108 2.16 2.02 1.90
C HIS A 108 2.91 2.57 3.10
N LEU A 109 4.24 2.70 2.99
CA LEU A 109 5.14 3.24 4.02
C LEU A 109 5.01 2.58 5.41
N LEU A 110 5.62 3.15 6.44
CA LEU A 110 5.54 2.71 7.84
C LEU A 110 5.70 1.18 8.02
N PRO A 111 6.75 0.57 7.43
CA PRO A 111 6.90 -0.89 7.46
C PRO A 111 6.92 -1.45 8.87
N GLU A 112 7.44 -0.68 9.83
CA GLU A 112 7.55 -1.08 11.24
C GLU A 112 6.19 -1.39 11.89
N ILE A 113 5.12 -0.75 11.42
CA ILE A 113 3.75 -0.98 11.89
C ILE A 113 3.00 -1.89 10.93
N HIS A 114 3.15 -1.67 9.62
CA HIS A 114 2.44 -2.42 8.60
C HIS A 114 2.77 -3.92 8.61
N VAL A 115 3.97 -4.32 9.06
CA VAL A 115 4.32 -5.74 9.19
C VAL A 115 3.32 -6.50 10.07
N HIS A 116 2.79 -5.86 11.13
CA HIS A 116 1.75 -6.46 11.97
C HIS A 116 0.41 -6.56 11.25
N LEU A 117 0.04 -5.54 10.49
CA LEU A 117 -1.27 -5.44 9.83
C LEU A 117 -1.35 -6.42 8.65
N ILE A 118 -0.32 -6.45 7.83
CA ILE A 118 -0.22 -7.40 6.70
C ILE A 118 -0.19 -8.84 7.21
N ALA A 119 0.57 -9.12 8.28
CA ALA A 119 0.61 -10.48 8.87
C ALA A 119 -0.72 -10.90 9.50
N ALA A 120 -1.54 -9.95 9.97
CA ALA A 120 -2.85 -10.22 10.56
C ALA A 120 -3.99 -10.29 9.54
N ALA A 121 -3.83 -9.72 8.35
CA ALA A 121 -4.86 -9.70 7.32
C ALA A 121 -4.81 -11.00 6.48
N PRO A 122 -5.91 -11.78 6.38
CA PRO A 122 -5.93 -13.01 5.58
C PRO A 122 -5.58 -12.79 4.10
N ASN A 123 -5.90 -11.60 3.59
CA ASN A 123 -5.61 -11.16 2.22
C ASN A 123 -4.36 -10.25 2.12
N GLY A 124 -3.53 -10.22 3.17
CA GLY A 124 -2.26 -9.48 3.19
C GLY A 124 -1.28 -10.03 2.16
N LEU A 125 -0.77 -9.16 1.28
CA LEU A 125 0.13 -9.57 0.18
C LEU A 125 1.57 -9.28 0.50
N VAL A 126 1.92 -8.02 0.74
CA VAL A 126 3.31 -7.58 0.92
C VAL A 126 3.38 -6.28 1.73
N VAL A 127 4.50 -6.12 2.44
CA VAL A 127 4.86 -4.87 3.11
C VAL A 127 5.78 -4.08 2.19
N GLU A 128 5.41 -2.85 1.87
CA GLU A 128 6.33 -1.92 1.23
C GLU A 128 7.40 -1.50 2.24
N TYR A 129 8.67 -1.70 1.89
CA TYR A 129 9.78 -1.32 2.75
C TYR A 129 10.47 -0.05 2.26
N MET A 130 10.05 1.08 2.81
CA MET A 130 10.69 2.39 2.65
C MET A 130 11.19 2.85 4.02
N PRO A 131 12.51 2.84 4.28
CA PRO A 131 13.07 3.06 5.63
C PRO A 131 13.12 4.54 6.02
N TRP A 132 12.06 5.29 5.77
CA TRP A 132 12.01 6.71 6.10
C TRP A 132 11.75 6.98 7.58
N THR A 133 11.00 6.07 8.24
CA THR A 133 10.60 6.17 9.64
C THR A 133 11.49 5.38 10.61
N TRP A 134 12.39 4.54 10.10
CA TRP A 134 13.24 3.67 10.90
C TRP A 134 14.02 4.42 12.01
N ARG A 135 14.44 5.67 11.76
CA ARG A 135 15.16 6.51 12.71
C ARG A 135 14.33 6.95 13.91
N LEU A 136 13.03 6.76 13.87
CA LEU A 136 12.12 7.07 14.97
C LEU A 136 12.16 5.97 16.05
N PHE A 137 12.65 4.79 15.71
CA PHE A 137 12.60 3.62 16.55
C PHE A 137 13.99 3.13 16.94
N ASP A 138 14.06 2.53 18.14
CA ASP A 138 15.20 1.79 18.63
C ASP A 138 15.04 0.33 18.18
N ASP A 139 15.99 -0.19 17.41
CA ASP A 139 15.94 -1.55 16.82
C ASP A 139 14.67 -1.86 16.01
N PRO A 140 14.37 -1.10 14.92
CA PRO A 140 13.22 -1.37 14.07
C PRO A 140 13.38 -2.67 13.28
N PRO A 141 12.28 -3.34 12.89
CA PRO A 141 12.34 -4.52 12.04
C PRO A 141 12.93 -4.18 10.66
N ILE A 142 13.93 -4.94 10.25
CA ILE A 142 14.62 -4.79 8.96
C ILE A 142 14.38 -6.05 8.13
N PRO A 143 14.08 -5.94 6.82
CA PRO A 143 13.90 -7.10 5.97
C PRO A 143 15.20 -7.90 5.84
N ALA A 144 15.06 -9.23 5.89
CA ALA A 144 16.14 -10.17 5.62
C ALA A 144 15.64 -11.24 4.64
N ASN A 145 16.41 -11.51 3.60
CA ASN A 145 16.08 -12.49 2.57
C ASN A 145 14.69 -12.29 1.91
N GLY A 146 14.23 -11.04 1.81
CA GLY A 146 12.92 -10.70 1.23
C GLY A 146 11.74 -10.82 2.20
N GLU A 147 12.00 -11.07 3.48
CA GLU A 147 10.98 -11.22 4.52
C GLU A 147 11.17 -10.20 5.64
N MET A 148 10.07 -9.79 6.28
CA MET A 148 10.07 -9.02 7.51
C MET A 148 9.47 -9.85 8.64
N THR A 149 10.17 -9.88 9.79
CA THR A 149 9.67 -10.55 11.00
C THR A 149 8.85 -9.58 11.84
N VAL A 150 7.66 -10.03 12.25
CA VAL A 150 6.84 -9.28 13.20
C VAL A 150 7.54 -9.21 14.55
N PRO A 151 7.77 -8.01 15.13
CA PRO A 151 8.38 -7.88 16.46
C PRO A 151 7.61 -8.60 17.54
N ALA A 152 8.31 -9.35 18.40
CA ALA A 152 7.69 -10.17 19.46
C ALA A 152 7.43 -9.43 20.79
N GLY A 153 7.72 -8.14 20.87
CA GLY A 153 7.53 -7.34 22.08
C GLY A 153 6.06 -7.04 22.41
N LEU A 154 5.81 -6.46 23.58
CA LEU A 154 4.46 -6.01 23.97
C LEU A 154 3.97 -4.89 23.03
N GLY A 155 2.68 -4.88 22.73
CA GLY A 155 2.09 -3.95 21.77
C GLY A 155 2.65 -4.17 20.37
N LEU A 156 3.21 -3.13 19.75
CA LEU A 156 3.89 -3.23 18.46
C LEU A 156 5.34 -3.74 18.56
N GLY A 157 5.84 -4.00 19.77
CA GLY A 157 7.23 -4.37 19.99
C GLY A 157 8.23 -3.25 19.66
N LEU A 158 7.76 -2.05 19.39
CA LEU A 158 8.57 -0.89 19.02
C LEU A 158 8.86 -0.01 20.23
N LYS A 159 10.03 0.59 20.26
CA LYS A 159 10.44 1.63 21.21
C LYS A 159 10.93 2.84 20.43
N PHE A 160 10.61 4.03 20.91
CA PHE A 160 11.18 5.23 20.31
C PHE A 160 12.69 5.31 20.55
N ALA A 161 13.41 5.80 19.55
CA ALA A 161 14.85 6.00 19.65
C ALA A 161 15.19 6.95 20.79
N PRO A 162 16.29 6.70 21.53
CA PRO A 162 16.77 7.61 22.57
C PRO A 162 16.97 9.03 22.04
N GLY A 163 16.52 10.04 22.79
CA GLY A 163 16.65 11.45 22.42
C GLY A 163 15.69 11.92 21.30
N LEU A 164 14.75 11.08 20.85
CA LEU A 164 13.80 11.42 19.78
C LEU A 164 12.98 12.67 20.12
N PHE A 165 12.42 12.71 21.34
CA PHE A 165 11.53 13.79 21.75
C PHE A 165 12.29 15.09 22.02
N GLU A 166 13.55 15.03 22.43
CA GLU A 166 14.40 16.19 22.56
C GLU A 166 14.73 16.80 21.19
N LYS A 167 14.90 15.96 20.19
CA LYS A 167 15.26 16.37 18.83
C LYS A 167 14.08 16.87 18.01
N TYR A 168 12.93 16.22 18.12
CA TYR A 168 11.77 16.45 17.26
C TYR A 168 10.49 16.84 18.00
N GLY A 169 10.50 16.81 19.33
CA GLY A 169 9.35 17.14 20.16
C GLY A 169 8.93 18.61 19.98
N ILE A 170 7.63 18.84 19.91
CA ILE A 170 7.04 20.17 19.99
C ILE A 170 7.01 20.56 21.48
N ARG A 171 7.67 21.66 21.84
CA ARG A 171 7.65 22.24 23.19
C ARG A 171 6.41 23.10 23.39
#